data_cc77ba8bc9431a7f058a53ca3b93aad9
#
_entry.id   cc77ba8bc9431a7f058a53ca3b93aad9
#
_cell.length_a   1.000
_cell.length_b   1.000
_cell.length_c   1.000
_cell.angle_alpha   90.00
_cell.angle_beta   90.00
_cell.angle_gamma   90.00
#
_symmetry.space_group_name_H-M   'P 1'
#
loop_
_entity.id
_entity.type
_entity.pdbx_description
1 polymer ?
#
loop_
_entity_poly.entity_id
_entity_poly.type
_entity_poly.pdbx_seq_one_letter_code
_entity_poly.pdbx_strand_id
1 'polypeptide(L)'
;PTPFNTILWNVFAKAKGPFGDTNGYWVGFYSHFDKTKEVQFSFVPRNDSLAGDLLQNVMVQKLIRFSNGYYCFTICDNELRFNDLRFAFSGEFDCNADRKNFAFSYALKKDNSQPYSIEIKRNPWSKTRFYGFSNLIARIKGV
;
A
#
# COMPACT_ATOMS: atom_id res chain seq x y z
N PRO A 1 2.63 2.93 -14.83
CA PRO A 1 2.52 1.51 -15.17
C PRO A 1 3.01 0.64 -14.01
N THR A 2 2.47 -0.55 -13.89
CA THR A 2 2.97 -1.53 -12.95
C THR A 2 4.35 -2.04 -13.39
N PRO A 3 5.22 -2.50 -12.48
CA PRO A 3 6.53 -3.03 -12.86
C PRO A 3 6.39 -4.12 -13.93
N PHE A 4 7.22 -4.03 -14.96
CA PHE A 4 7.26 -4.96 -16.11
C PHE A 4 6.03 -4.98 -17.03
N ASN A 5 5.16 -3.99 -16.92
CA ASN A 5 3.91 -3.98 -17.67
C ASN A 5 3.52 -2.56 -18.06
N THR A 6 3.39 -2.30 -19.35
CA THR A 6 2.91 -1.03 -19.91
C THR A 6 1.40 -1.02 -20.15
N ILE A 7 0.71 -2.13 -19.92
CA ILE A 7 -0.70 -2.34 -20.25
C ILE A 7 -1.59 -1.99 -19.06
N LEU A 8 -1.18 -2.41 -17.85
CA LEU A 8 -1.92 -2.16 -16.62
C LEU A 8 -1.32 -0.95 -15.89
N TRP A 9 -2.16 0.03 -15.64
CA TRP A 9 -1.81 1.27 -14.96
C TRP A 9 -2.42 1.31 -13.57
N ASN A 10 -1.61 1.66 -12.61
CA ASN A 10 -2.05 1.99 -11.26
C ASN A 10 -2.21 3.51 -11.17
N VAL A 11 -3.42 3.95 -10.90
CA VAL A 11 -3.79 5.37 -10.89
C VAL A 11 -4.03 5.81 -9.45
N PHE A 12 -3.39 6.89 -9.03
CA PHE A 12 -3.53 7.46 -7.69
C PHE A 12 -3.99 8.90 -7.77
N ALA A 13 -4.98 9.26 -6.95
CA ALA A 13 -5.35 10.63 -6.70
C ALA A 13 -5.29 10.91 -5.18
N LYS A 14 -4.54 11.95 -4.79
CA LYS A 14 -4.53 12.45 -3.41
C LYS A 14 -5.79 13.25 -3.17
N ALA A 15 -6.63 12.83 -2.25
CA ALA A 15 -7.84 13.55 -1.89
C ALA A 15 -8.29 13.19 -0.48
N LYS A 16 -9.22 13.99 0.03
CA LYS A 16 -9.96 13.63 1.24
C LYS A 16 -10.85 12.42 0.99
N GLY A 17 -11.07 11.63 2.02
CA GLY A 17 -11.96 10.49 1.98
C GLY A 17 -13.42 10.87 1.72
N PRO A 18 -14.30 9.88 1.51
CA PRO A 18 -15.71 10.11 1.19
C PRO A 18 -16.47 10.86 2.29
N PHE A 19 -15.96 10.85 3.53
CA PHE A 19 -16.54 11.57 4.67
C PHE A 19 -15.81 12.87 5.03
N GLY A 20 -14.90 13.35 4.18
CA GLY A 20 -14.31 14.69 4.27
C GLY A 20 -13.04 14.82 5.11
N ASP A 21 -12.88 14.08 6.18
CA ASP A 21 -11.84 14.33 7.20
C ASP A 21 -10.61 13.43 7.11
N THR A 22 -10.68 12.34 6.36
CA THR A 22 -9.60 11.36 6.27
C THR A 22 -8.70 11.65 5.09
N ASN A 23 -7.43 11.96 5.36
CA ASN A 23 -6.42 12.03 4.31
C ASN A 23 -6.11 10.64 3.77
N GLY A 24 -6.02 10.52 2.44
CA GLY A 24 -5.73 9.24 1.79
C GLY A 24 -5.58 9.37 0.29
N TYR A 25 -5.81 8.26 -0.37
CA TYR A 25 -5.66 8.15 -1.82
C TYR A 25 -6.86 7.41 -2.41
N TRP A 26 -7.35 7.91 -3.52
CA TRP A 26 -8.20 7.15 -4.40
C TRP A 26 -7.29 6.34 -5.34
N VAL A 27 -7.42 5.04 -5.30
CA VAL A 27 -6.59 4.10 -6.06
C VAL A 27 -7.46 3.33 -7.03
N GLY A 28 -7.04 3.28 -8.28
CA GLY A 28 -7.73 2.55 -9.32
C GLY A 28 -6.74 1.86 -10.26
N PHE A 29 -7.23 0.86 -10.96
CA PHE A 29 -6.45 0.13 -11.96
C PHE A 29 -7.12 0.26 -13.31
N TYR A 30 -6.34 0.60 -14.31
CA TYR A 30 -6.76 0.69 -15.69
C TYR A 30 -5.90 -0.23 -16.58
N SER A 31 -6.56 -1.04 -17.38
CA SER A 31 -5.90 -1.84 -18.42
C SER A 31 -6.28 -1.31 -19.80
N HIS A 32 -5.31 -1.33 -20.73
CA HIS A 32 -5.60 -1.02 -22.13
C HIS A 32 -6.61 -2.00 -22.76
N PHE A 33 -6.80 -3.17 -22.17
CA PHE A 33 -7.77 -4.18 -22.61
C PHE A 33 -9.13 -4.05 -21.91
N ASP A 34 -9.31 -3.07 -21.02
CA ASP A 34 -10.60 -2.83 -20.38
C ASP A 34 -11.64 -2.50 -21.45
N LYS A 35 -12.80 -3.16 -21.38
CA LYS A 35 -13.93 -2.92 -22.28
C LYS A 35 -14.56 -1.55 -22.07
N THR A 36 -14.52 -1.06 -20.82
CA THR A 36 -14.95 0.28 -20.45
C THR A 36 -13.74 1.19 -20.27
N LYS A 37 -13.88 2.46 -20.61
CA LYS A 37 -12.84 3.47 -20.36
C LYS A 37 -12.96 4.08 -18.96
N GLU A 38 -13.74 3.46 -18.09
CA GLU A 38 -13.98 3.92 -16.73
C GLU A 38 -13.04 3.23 -15.76
N VAL A 39 -12.49 3.99 -14.81
CA VAL A 39 -11.66 3.46 -13.73
C VAL A 39 -12.48 3.48 -12.45
N GLN A 40 -12.64 2.33 -11.83
CA GLN A 40 -13.21 2.24 -10.50
C GLN A 40 -12.15 2.57 -9.46
N PHE A 41 -12.44 3.52 -8.58
CA PHE A 41 -11.55 3.95 -7.53
C PHE A 41 -12.02 3.44 -6.18
N SER A 42 -11.08 2.90 -5.40
CA SER A 42 -11.24 2.59 -3.97
C SER A 42 -10.46 3.59 -3.13
N PHE A 43 -11.04 4.02 -2.01
CA PHE A 43 -10.36 4.93 -1.10
C PHE A 43 -9.48 4.13 -0.13
N VAL A 44 -8.21 4.53 -0.04
CA VAL A 44 -7.21 3.99 0.89
C VAL A 44 -6.84 5.08 1.89
N PRO A 45 -7.27 4.98 3.14
CA PRO A 45 -6.89 5.94 4.16
C PRO A 45 -5.40 5.84 4.49
N ARG A 46 -4.76 6.96 4.70
CA ARG A 46 -3.33 7.01 5.03
C ARG A 46 -3.04 6.53 6.46
N ASN A 47 -4.02 6.71 7.36
CA ASN A 47 -3.98 6.26 8.74
C ASN A 47 -2.77 6.76 9.56
N ASP A 48 -2.36 8.00 9.36
CA ASP A 48 -1.22 8.60 10.07
C ASP A 48 -1.36 8.54 11.59
N SER A 49 -2.59 8.59 12.10
CA SER A 49 -2.89 8.48 13.53
C SER A 49 -2.40 7.18 14.15
N LEU A 50 -2.31 6.09 13.38
CA LEU A 50 -1.78 4.82 13.87
C LEU A 50 -0.28 4.90 14.17
N ALA A 51 0.44 5.72 13.42
CA ALA A 51 1.87 5.91 13.63
C ALA A 51 2.18 6.90 14.75
N GLY A 52 1.29 7.87 15.00
CA GLY A 52 1.46 8.87 16.07
C GLY A 52 2.84 9.53 16.02
N ASP A 53 3.55 9.50 17.15
CA ASP A 53 4.90 10.10 17.29
C ASP A 53 5.94 9.46 16.34
N LEU A 54 5.72 8.24 15.89
CA LEU A 54 6.64 7.57 14.96
C LEU A 54 6.73 8.29 13.61
N LEU A 55 5.74 9.11 13.26
CA LEU A 55 5.83 9.95 12.06
C LEU A 55 7.05 10.88 12.07
N GLN A 56 7.51 11.32 13.25
CA GLN A 56 8.67 12.19 13.38
C GLN A 56 9.99 11.42 13.38
N ASN A 57 9.93 10.08 13.43
CA ASN A 57 11.14 9.27 13.43
C ASN A 57 11.86 9.34 12.07
N VAL A 58 13.17 9.54 12.11
CA VAL A 58 14.02 9.72 10.91
C VAL A 58 13.89 8.55 9.93
N MET A 59 13.75 7.32 10.43
CA MET A 59 13.64 6.13 9.58
C MET A 59 12.27 6.06 8.91
N VAL A 60 11.19 6.41 9.63
CA VAL A 60 9.85 6.50 9.05
C VAL A 60 9.80 7.60 7.99
N GLN A 61 10.42 8.75 8.26
CA GLN A 61 10.52 9.83 7.28
C GLN A 61 11.30 9.41 6.01
N LYS A 62 12.33 8.55 6.15
CA LYS A 62 13.01 7.96 4.98
C LYS A 62 12.09 7.06 4.17
N LEU A 63 11.27 6.23 4.82
CA LEU A 63 10.28 5.38 4.14
C LEU A 63 9.22 6.24 3.42
N ILE A 64 8.74 7.31 4.06
CA ILE A 64 7.79 8.26 3.45
C ILE A 64 8.39 8.90 2.19
N ARG A 65 9.64 9.35 2.25
CA ARG A 65 10.33 9.89 1.07
C ARG A 65 10.55 8.82 0.00
N PHE A 66 10.96 7.63 0.40
CA PHE A 66 11.15 6.51 -0.52
C PHE A 66 9.87 6.16 -1.27
N SER A 67 8.72 6.15 -0.58
CA SER A 67 7.41 5.92 -1.19
C SER A 67 6.90 7.11 -2.02
N ASN A 68 7.67 8.19 -2.12
CA ASN A 68 7.26 9.45 -2.74
C ASN A 68 5.95 10.00 -2.15
N GLY A 69 5.70 9.72 -0.87
CA GLY A 69 4.50 10.09 -0.14
C GLY A 69 3.26 9.27 -0.48
N TYR A 70 3.37 8.17 -1.24
CA TYR A 70 2.27 7.24 -1.50
C TYR A 70 2.37 6.04 -0.55
N TYR A 71 1.81 6.16 0.63
CA TYR A 71 1.89 5.15 1.68
C TYR A 71 0.61 5.09 2.52
N CYS A 72 0.44 3.99 3.24
CA CYS A 72 -0.53 3.90 4.31
C CYS A 72 0.04 3.12 5.50
N PHE A 73 -0.49 3.43 6.69
CA PHE A 73 -0.24 2.63 7.87
C PHE A 73 -1.37 1.65 8.12
N THR A 74 -1.03 0.48 8.62
CA THR A 74 -1.98 -0.57 8.97
C THR A 74 -1.51 -1.31 10.21
N ILE A 75 -2.44 -1.91 10.96
CA ILE A 75 -2.11 -2.82 12.05
C ILE A 75 -2.47 -4.22 11.60
N CYS A 76 -1.48 -5.10 11.53
CA CYS A 76 -1.65 -6.50 11.16
C CYS A 76 -0.92 -7.38 12.18
N ASP A 77 -1.60 -8.38 12.73
CA ASP A 77 -1.04 -9.26 13.78
C ASP A 77 -0.47 -8.47 14.98
N ASN A 78 -1.15 -7.42 15.38
CA ASN A 78 -0.72 -6.49 16.43
C ASN A 78 0.61 -5.77 16.14
N GLU A 79 1.03 -5.73 14.88
CA GLU A 79 2.20 -4.99 14.42
C GLU A 79 1.79 -3.79 13.58
N LEU A 80 2.33 -2.60 13.88
CA LEU A 80 2.20 -1.44 13.02
C LEU A 80 3.04 -1.66 11.76
N ARG A 81 2.44 -1.40 10.59
CA ARG A 81 3.10 -1.58 9.30
C ARG A 81 3.04 -0.31 8.47
N PHE A 82 4.14 0.00 7.85
CA PHE A 82 4.23 0.97 6.75
C PHE A 82 4.13 0.22 5.42
N ASN A 83 3.22 0.61 4.55
CA ASN A 83 3.00 -0.01 3.24
C ASN A 83 3.20 1.02 2.13
N ASP A 84 4.02 0.67 1.13
CA ASP A 84 4.22 1.48 -0.06
C ASP A 84 3.14 1.13 -1.10
N LEU A 85 2.28 2.09 -1.40
CA LEU A 85 1.14 1.89 -2.29
C LEU A 85 1.54 1.79 -3.77
N ARG A 86 2.69 2.31 -4.16
CA ARG A 86 3.12 2.32 -5.58
C ARG A 86 3.28 0.92 -6.17
N PHE A 87 3.49 -0.07 -5.32
CA PHE A 87 3.73 -1.46 -5.70
C PHE A 87 2.68 -2.40 -5.09
N ALA A 88 1.46 -1.93 -4.91
CA ALA A 88 0.34 -2.75 -4.49
C ALA A 88 -0.14 -3.65 -5.64
N PHE A 89 -0.60 -4.88 -5.33
CA PHE A 89 -0.93 -5.90 -6.32
C PHE A 89 -2.41 -6.02 -6.51
N SER A 90 -3.31 -5.39 -6.36
CA SER A 90 -4.76 -5.51 -6.61
C SER A 90 -5.65 -4.91 -5.52
N GLY A 91 -6.70 -4.40 -5.96
CA GLY A 91 -7.79 -3.61 -5.48
C GLY A 91 -8.32 -3.76 -4.04
N GLU A 92 -7.91 -4.69 -3.26
CA GLU A 92 -8.30 -4.81 -1.86
C GLU A 92 -7.12 -4.42 -0.97
N PHE A 93 -7.19 -3.20 -0.45
CA PHE A 93 -6.20 -2.65 0.47
C PHE A 93 -6.54 -2.96 1.93
N ASP A 94 -7.28 -4.04 2.17
CA ASP A 94 -7.63 -4.50 3.51
C ASP A 94 -6.46 -5.25 4.13
N CYS A 95 -6.13 -4.91 5.37
CA CYS A 95 -5.15 -5.62 6.19
C CYS A 95 -5.55 -7.03 6.53
N ASN A 96 -6.85 -7.30 6.60
CA ASN A 96 -7.39 -8.62 6.86
C ASN A 96 -7.28 -9.53 5.63
N ALA A 97 -7.22 -8.96 4.44
CA ALA A 97 -6.98 -9.68 3.20
C ALA A 97 -5.50 -9.91 2.98
N ASP A 98 -4.86 -10.57 3.91
CA ASP A 98 -3.50 -11.09 3.78
C ASP A 98 -2.36 -10.08 3.48
N ARG A 99 -1.26 -10.26 4.14
CA ARG A 99 0.11 -9.74 3.92
C ARG A 99 0.58 -9.72 2.46
N LYS A 100 -0.29 -10.01 1.51
CA LYS A 100 -0.02 -10.32 0.10
C LYS A 100 -0.17 -9.13 -0.83
N ASN A 101 -0.87 -8.08 -0.39
CA ASN A 101 -1.25 -7.00 -1.30
C ASN A 101 -0.16 -5.95 -1.53
N PHE A 102 0.87 -5.89 -0.68
CA PHE A 102 1.95 -4.92 -0.81
C PHE A 102 3.30 -5.59 -1.08
N ALA A 103 3.96 -5.19 -2.16
CA ALA A 103 5.32 -5.64 -2.46
C ALA A 103 6.33 -5.15 -1.42
N PHE A 104 6.11 -3.94 -0.89
CA PHE A 104 6.93 -3.31 0.12
C PHE A 104 6.07 -2.97 1.33
N SER A 105 6.12 -3.84 2.33
CA SER A 105 5.52 -3.67 3.63
C SER A 105 6.59 -3.85 4.70
N TYR A 106 6.64 -2.94 5.65
CA TYR A 106 7.65 -2.90 6.70
C TYR A 106 6.95 -2.88 8.06
N ALA A 107 7.22 -3.87 8.91
CA ALA A 107 6.82 -3.84 10.30
C ALA A 107 7.68 -2.84 11.06
N LEU A 108 7.04 -1.99 11.84
CA LEU A 108 7.67 -0.97 12.67
C LEU A 108 7.53 -1.39 14.13
N LYS A 109 8.64 -1.73 14.79
CA LYS A 109 8.67 -2.05 16.21
C LYS A 109 9.46 -1.00 16.95
N LYS A 110 8.87 -0.45 18.03
CA LYS A 110 9.64 0.37 18.96
C LYS A 110 10.70 -0.50 19.62
N ASP A 111 11.93 -0.05 19.57
CA ASP A 111 12.99 -0.65 20.37
C ASP A 111 12.88 -0.10 21.81
N ASN A 112 12.47 -0.96 22.74
CA ASN A 112 12.30 -0.58 24.13
C ASN A 112 13.63 -0.27 24.85
N SER A 113 14.76 -0.61 24.21
CA SER A 113 16.10 -0.33 24.78
C SER A 113 16.61 1.07 24.46
N GLN A 114 16.01 1.74 23.45
CA GLN A 114 16.40 3.10 23.05
C GLN A 114 15.17 3.93 22.68
N PRO A 115 14.96 5.10 23.31
CA PRO A 115 13.70 5.86 23.23
C PRO A 115 13.33 6.39 21.84
N TYR A 116 14.22 6.29 20.84
CA TYR A 116 13.95 6.75 19.47
C TYR A 116 14.37 5.71 18.41
N SER A 117 14.74 4.52 18.81
CA SER A 117 15.13 3.45 17.90
C SER A 117 13.90 2.67 17.45
N ILE A 118 13.82 2.40 16.15
CA ILE A 118 12.78 1.57 15.56
C ILE A 118 13.47 0.44 14.82
N GLU A 119 13.09 -0.78 15.13
CA GLU A 119 13.42 -1.91 14.30
C GLU A 119 12.47 -1.92 13.08
N ILE A 120 13.03 -1.85 11.89
CA ILE A 120 12.29 -1.96 10.64
C ILE A 120 12.55 -3.33 10.05
N LYS A 121 11.55 -4.17 10.05
CA LYS A 121 11.62 -5.51 9.47
C LYS A 121 10.79 -5.55 8.18
N ARG A 122 11.46 -5.80 7.07
CA ARG A 122 10.76 -6.06 5.81
C ARG A 122 9.97 -7.37 5.93
N ASN A 123 8.71 -7.33 5.52
CA ASN A 123 7.89 -8.53 5.46
C ASN A 123 8.49 -9.50 4.42
N PRO A 124 8.76 -10.77 4.81
CA PRO A 124 9.27 -11.74 3.85
C PRO A 124 8.25 -11.94 2.73
N TRP A 125 8.75 -12.14 1.52
CA TRP A 125 7.92 -12.46 0.38
C TRP A 125 7.21 -13.81 0.65
N SER A 126 5.90 -13.80 0.76
CA SER A 126 5.12 -15.03 0.91
C SER A 126 5.18 -15.84 -0.40
N LYS A 127 5.38 -17.17 -0.28
CA LYS A 127 5.32 -18.10 -1.42
C LYS A 127 3.93 -18.13 -2.09
N THR A 128 2.90 -17.63 -1.41
CA THR A 128 1.52 -17.51 -1.91
C THR A 128 1.30 -16.38 -2.93
N ARG A 129 2.34 -15.71 -3.40
CA ARG A 129 2.28 -14.70 -4.47
C ARG A 129 1.69 -15.19 -5.79
N PHE A 130 1.67 -16.49 -6.04
CA PHE A 130 1.12 -17.06 -7.27
C PHE A 130 -0.40 -16.82 -7.41
N TYR A 131 -1.16 -16.71 -6.31
CA TYR A 131 -2.59 -16.37 -6.39
C TYR A 131 -2.83 -14.92 -6.85
N GLY A 132 -1.98 -13.98 -6.44
CA GLY A 132 -2.05 -12.60 -6.95
C GLY A 132 -1.64 -12.49 -8.42
N PHE A 133 -0.83 -13.42 -8.94
CA PHE A 133 -0.39 -13.38 -10.32
C PHE A 133 -1.50 -13.76 -11.31
N SER A 134 -2.37 -14.72 -10.97
CA SER A 134 -3.53 -15.05 -11.79
C SER A 134 -4.51 -13.88 -11.87
N ASN A 135 -4.78 -13.21 -10.75
CA ASN A 135 -5.61 -12.01 -10.71
C ASN A 135 -4.98 -10.84 -11.50
N LEU A 136 -3.66 -10.69 -11.41
CA LEU A 136 -2.92 -9.71 -12.20
C LEU A 136 -3.07 -9.98 -13.70
N ILE A 137 -2.91 -11.24 -14.13
CA ILE A 137 -3.07 -11.63 -15.54
C ILE A 137 -4.52 -11.44 -16.00
N ALA A 138 -5.51 -11.83 -15.19
CA ALA A 138 -6.92 -11.58 -15.49
C ALA A 138 -7.17 -10.07 -15.65
N ARG A 139 -6.67 -9.26 -14.71
CA ARG A 139 -6.84 -7.80 -14.76
C ARG A 139 -6.10 -7.14 -15.93
N ILE A 140 -4.94 -7.68 -16.34
CA ILE A 140 -4.23 -7.25 -17.56
C ILE A 140 -5.11 -7.49 -18.79
N LYS A 141 -5.83 -8.63 -18.84
CA LYS A 141 -6.71 -9.00 -19.95
C LYS A 141 -8.05 -8.24 -19.96
N GLY A 142 -8.31 -7.39 -18.96
CA GLY A 142 -9.56 -6.63 -18.85
C GLY A 142 -10.76 -7.46 -18.39
N VAL A 143 -10.52 -8.49 -17.58
CA VAL A 143 -11.54 -9.36 -16.98
C VAL A 143 -11.51 -9.24 -15.45
#